data_d4189195bf2401f627bb4205deb3aa2b
#
_entry.id   d4189195bf2401f627bb4205deb3aa2b
#
_cell.length_a   1.000
_cell.length_b   1.000
_cell.length_c   1.000
_cell.angle_alpha   90.00
_cell.angle_beta   90.00
_cell.angle_gamma   90.00
#
_symmetry.space_group_name_H-M   'P 1'
#
loop_
_entity.id
_entity.type
_entity.pdbx_description
1 polymer ?
#
loop_
_entity_poly.entity_id
_entity_poly.type
_entity_poly.pdbx_seq_one_letter_code
_entity_poly.pdbx_strand_id
1 'polypeptide(L)'
;TDRTVELATEAGAIVRYEYAQGKGNVIRRMFREIDAECYLMIDGDDTYPLDCAQEMVDRVLQHQADMVVGDRLSSTYFTENKRPFHNFGNRLVRGSINHLFRAHVTDIMTGYRAFSFTFVKTYPVLSRGFEVETEMTIHSLNNNLRLFEMPIQYRDRPEGSVSKLDTVGDGIKVMSTIFRMIREYKPLPFFGGLGLIIGIVGIVLCGTVTFEFA
;
A
#
# COMPACT_ATOMS: atom_id res chain seq x y z
N THR A 1 6.62 -26.07 -2.16
CA THR A 1 7.64 -26.87 -2.88
C THR A 1 9.06 -26.55 -2.43
N ASP A 2 9.22 -25.66 -1.47
CA ASP A 2 10.49 -25.31 -0.84
C ASP A 2 10.46 -25.68 0.66
N ARG A 3 11.57 -25.57 1.34
CA ARG A 3 11.70 -25.93 2.76
C ARG A 3 11.33 -24.79 3.72
N THR A 4 10.64 -23.74 3.25
CA THR A 4 10.33 -22.54 4.07
C THR A 4 9.53 -22.90 5.34
N VAL A 5 8.51 -23.73 5.20
CA VAL A 5 7.67 -24.16 6.34
C VAL A 5 8.47 -24.93 7.38
N GLU A 6 9.26 -25.89 6.92
CA GLU A 6 10.13 -26.75 7.74
C GLU A 6 11.12 -25.87 8.54
N LEU A 7 11.88 -25.02 7.85
CA LEU A 7 12.87 -24.14 8.46
C LEU A 7 12.25 -23.12 9.42
N ALA A 8 11.09 -22.55 9.06
CA ALA A 8 10.38 -21.62 9.94
C ALA A 8 9.90 -22.32 11.23
N THR A 9 9.39 -23.54 11.09
CA THR A 9 8.95 -24.34 12.25
C THR A 9 10.13 -24.74 13.14
N GLU A 10 11.24 -25.16 12.55
CA GLU A 10 12.48 -25.47 13.30
C GLU A 10 13.03 -24.24 14.03
N ALA A 11 12.88 -23.05 13.45
CA ALA A 11 13.23 -21.78 14.07
C ALA A 11 12.23 -21.32 15.17
N GLY A 12 11.19 -22.11 15.45
CA GLY A 12 10.19 -21.81 16.47
C GLY A 12 9.02 -20.91 16.01
N ALA A 13 8.89 -20.65 14.72
CA ALA A 13 7.79 -19.84 14.20
C ALA A 13 6.46 -20.63 14.20
N ILE A 14 5.37 -19.94 14.49
CA ILE A 14 4.01 -20.50 14.37
C ILE A 14 3.56 -20.33 12.92
N VAL A 15 3.59 -21.42 12.14
CA VAL A 15 3.20 -21.42 10.75
C VAL A 15 1.68 -21.48 10.60
N ARG A 16 1.13 -20.64 9.72
CA ARG A 16 -0.27 -20.63 9.33
C ARG A 16 -0.39 -20.77 7.80
N TYR A 17 -1.34 -21.57 7.35
CA TYR A 17 -1.60 -21.80 5.92
C TYR A 17 -2.79 -20.98 5.46
N GLU A 18 -2.59 -20.11 4.47
CA GLU A 18 -3.67 -19.46 3.75
C GLU A 18 -3.86 -20.12 2.39
N TYR A 19 -5.05 -20.66 2.15
CA TYR A 19 -5.37 -21.39 0.92
C TYR A 19 -5.80 -20.46 -0.21
N ALA A 20 -6.31 -19.28 0.11
CA ALA A 20 -6.62 -18.26 -0.87
C ALA A 20 -5.36 -17.49 -1.25
N GLN A 21 -4.92 -17.66 -2.50
CA GLN A 21 -3.71 -16.98 -2.99
C GLN A 21 -3.85 -15.45 -2.93
N GLY A 22 -2.80 -14.77 -2.46
CA GLY A 22 -2.68 -13.32 -2.42
C GLY A 22 -2.28 -12.77 -1.05
N LYS A 23 -1.39 -11.78 -1.06
CA LYS A 23 -0.83 -11.15 0.15
C LYS A 23 -1.92 -10.59 1.07
N GLY A 24 -2.93 -9.91 0.51
CA GLY A 24 -4.05 -9.37 1.28
C GLY A 24 -4.87 -10.43 1.99
N ASN A 25 -5.03 -11.64 1.43
CA ASN A 25 -5.73 -12.74 2.09
C ASN A 25 -4.95 -13.24 3.33
N VAL A 26 -3.62 -13.34 3.20
CA VAL A 26 -2.74 -13.70 4.34
C VAL A 26 -2.85 -12.66 5.45
N ILE A 27 -2.73 -11.37 5.11
CA ILE A 27 -2.81 -10.26 6.07
C ILE A 27 -4.17 -10.25 6.77
N ARG A 28 -5.28 -10.39 6.02
CA ARG A 28 -6.64 -10.46 6.58
C ARG A 28 -6.76 -11.58 7.62
N ARG A 29 -6.23 -12.74 7.30
CA ARG A 29 -6.25 -13.88 8.21
C ARG A 29 -5.42 -13.60 9.46
N MET A 30 -4.18 -13.12 9.32
CA MET A 30 -3.28 -12.84 10.44
C MET A 30 -3.86 -11.76 11.35
N PHE A 31 -4.41 -10.67 10.80
CA PHE A 31 -5.03 -9.60 11.57
C PHE A 31 -6.27 -10.04 12.34
N ARG A 32 -6.98 -11.04 11.84
CA ARG A 32 -8.14 -11.63 12.52
C ARG A 32 -7.75 -12.61 13.61
N GLU A 33 -6.73 -13.44 13.37
CA GLU A 33 -6.37 -14.56 14.24
C GLU A 33 -5.41 -14.17 15.37
N ILE A 34 -4.67 -13.06 15.22
CA ILE A 34 -3.66 -12.66 16.19
C ILE A 34 -4.11 -11.41 16.94
N ASP A 35 -3.96 -11.43 18.24
CA ASP A 35 -4.09 -10.28 19.11
C ASP A 35 -2.73 -9.93 19.71
N ALA A 36 -2.26 -8.72 19.45
CA ALA A 36 -0.99 -8.19 19.93
C ALA A 36 -1.08 -6.67 20.10
N GLU A 37 -0.25 -6.09 20.94
CA GLU A 37 -0.17 -4.64 21.12
C GLU A 37 0.48 -3.96 19.92
N CYS A 38 1.43 -4.66 19.26
CA CYS A 38 2.10 -4.24 18.05
C CYS A 38 2.22 -5.41 17.07
N TYR A 39 2.04 -5.12 15.80
CA TYR A 39 2.20 -6.07 14.69
C TYR A 39 3.32 -5.58 13.79
N LEU A 40 4.29 -6.44 13.50
CA LEU A 40 5.35 -6.16 12.54
C LEU A 40 5.15 -7.04 11.30
N MET A 41 4.92 -6.43 10.16
CA MET A 41 4.82 -7.09 8.87
C MET A 41 6.13 -6.93 8.12
N ILE A 42 6.65 -8.03 7.60
CA ILE A 42 7.88 -8.06 6.79
C ILE A 42 7.74 -9.13 5.71
N ASP A 43 8.28 -8.89 4.51
CA ASP A 43 8.35 -9.89 3.46
C ASP A 43 9.49 -10.89 3.75
N GLY A 44 9.26 -12.17 3.47
CA GLY A 44 10.20 -13.26 3.77
C GLY A 44 11.24 -13.49 2.68
N ASP A 45 11.63 -12.47 1.91
CA ASP A 45 12.57 -12.56 0.78
C ASP A 45 13.96 -11.93 1.07
N ASP A 46 14.22 -11.66 2.34
CA ASP A 46 15.50 -11.09 2.86
C ASP A 46 15.86 -9.71 2.26
N THR A 47 14.88 -8.99 1.74
CA THR A 47 15.12 -7.64 1.18
C THR A 47 15.10 -6.54 2.23
N TYR A 48 14.50 -6.79 3.40
CA TYR A 48 14.39 -5.84 4.49
C TYR A 48 15.32 -6.19 5.66
N PRO A 49 16.16 -5.24 6.10
CA PRO A 49 17.02 -5.44 7.27
C PRO A 49 16.19 -5.43 8.56
N LEU A 50 16.55 -6.27 9.51
CA LEU A 50 15.89 -6.31 10.82
C LEU A 50 16.41 -5.25 11.81
N ASP A 51 17.46 -4.53 11.46
CA ASP A 51 18.13 -3.58 12.36
C ASP A 51 17.21 -2.48 12.87
N CYS A 52 16.22 -2.08 12.06
CA CYS A 52 15.23 -1.06 12.42
C CYS A 52 13.93 -1.63 13.02
N ALA A 53 13.79 -2.95 13.12
CA ALA A 53 12.56 -3.60 13.60
C ALA A 53 12.17 -3.13 15.01
N GLN A 54 13.15 -3.05 15.91
CA GLN A 54 12.91 -2.66 17.31
C GLN A 54 12.43 -1.20 17.37
N GLU A 55 13.05 -0.29 16.63
CA GLU A 55 12.62 1.12 16.61
C GLU A 55 11.20 1.28 16.05
N MET A 56 10.83 0.52 15.00
CA MET A 56 9.47 0.53 14.46
C MET A 56 8.44 0.08 15.50
N VAL A 57 8.75 -1.00 16.23
CA VAL A 57 7.91 -1.54 17.30
C VAL A 57 7.79 -0.54 18.45
N ASP A 58 8.90 0.04 18.88
CA ASP A 58 8.93 1.00 20.00
C ASP A 58 8.08 2.23 19.72
N ARG A 59 8.10 2.76 18.49
CA ARG A 59 7.26 3.89 18.09
C ARG A 59 5.77 3.60 18.19
N VAL A 60 5.37 2.37 17.88
CA VAL A 60 3.97 1.92 18.03
C VAL A 60 3.63 1.76 19.52
N LEU A 61 4.45 1.06 20.30
CA LEU A 61 4.20 0.80 21.72
C LEU A 61 4.22 2.08 22.56
N GLN A 62 5.03 3.08 22.17
CA GLN A 62 5.05 4.40 22.82
C GLN A 62 3.91 5.32 22.31
N HIS A 63 2.98 4.82 21.53
CA HIS A 63 1.87 5.56 20.97
C HIS A 63 2.29 6.78 20.11
N GLN A 64 3.48 6.76 19.51
CA GLN A 64 3.95 7.80 18.59
C GLN A 64 3.35 7.64 17.20
N ALA A 65 3.04 6.40 16.79
CA ALA A 65 2.45 6.08 15.50
C ALA A 65 1.40 4.96 15.63
N ASP A 66 0.40 5.00 14.77
CA ASP A 66 -0.57 3.92 14.58
C ASP A 66 -0.12 3.00 13.43
N MET A 67 0.65 3.55 12.49
CA MET A 67 1.36 2.80 11.46
C MET A 67 2.75 3.40 11.23
N VAL A 68 3.78 2.57 11.31
CA VAL A 68 5.15 2.91 10.90
C VAL A 68 5.43 2.23 9.55
N VAL A 69 5.96 2.99 8.61
CA VAL A 69 6.27 2.54 7.25
C VAL A 69 7.78 2.59 7.04
N GLY A 70 8.39 1.48 6.66
CA GLY A 70 9.79 1.44 6.25
C GLY A 70 9.96 2.04 4.86
N ASP A 71 10.46 3.27 4.78
CA ASP A 71 10.67 4.01 3.53
C ASP A 71 11.97 3.57 2.84
N ARG A 72 11.83 2.85 1.74
CA ARG A 72 12.95 2.41 0.89
C ARG A 72 13.43 3.53 -0.03
N LEU A 73 12.51 4.42 -0.43
CA LEU A 73 12.73 5.39 -1.50
C LEU A 73 13.63 6.56 -1.08
N SER A 74 13.72 6.82 0.23
CA SER A 74 14.65 7.81 0.81
C SER A 74 16.09 7.30 0.93
N SER A 75 16.34 6.02 0.65
CA SER A 75 17.66 5.38 0.74
C SER A 75 18.25 5.08 -0.66
N THR A 76 19.05 4.03 -0.77
CA THR A 76 19.76 3.62 -1.99
C THR A 76 18.90 2.95 -3.06
N TYR A 77 17.59 2.75 -2.83
CA TYR A 77 16.69 1.99 -3.71
C TYR A 77 16.75 2.41 -5.19
N PHE A 78 16.82 3.70 -5.49
CA PHE A 78 16.86 4.21 -6.87
C PHE A 78 18.22 4.02 -7.56
N THR A 79 19.30 3.82 -6.81
CA THR A 79 20.63 3.54 -7.37
C THR A 79 20.75 2.09 -7.80
N GLU A 80 20.01 1.19 -7.16
CA GLU A 80 20.07 -0.26 -7.39
C GLU A 80 18.96 -0.76 -8.32
N ASN A 81 17.74 -0.20 -8.27
CA ASN A 81 16.59 -0.61 -9.09
C ASN A 81 16.34 0.30 -10.30
N LYS A 82 16.98 0.02 -11.43
CA LYS A 82 16.85 0.76 -12.71
C LYS A 82 15.64 0.33 -13.57
N ARG A 83 14.46 0.13 -13.00
CA ARG A 83 13.24 -0.22 -13.76
C ARG A 83 12.40 1.04 -14.03
N PRO A 84 12.50 1.69 -15.23
CA PRO A 84 11.90 3.01 -15.48
C PRO A 84 10.38 3.03 -15.36
N PHE A 85 9.68 1.99 -15.81
CA PHE A 85 8.21 1.92 -15.74
C PHE A 85 7.70 1.73 -14.29
N HIS A 86 8.43 1.02 -13.47
CA HIS A 86 8.10 0.85 -12.06
C HIS A 86 8.19 2.17 -11.27
N ASN A 87 9.21 2.97 -11.56
CA ASN A 87 9.41 4.27 -10.93
C ASN A 87 8.33 5.29 -11.35
N PHE A 88 7.86 5.22 -12.60
CA PHE A 88 6.76 6.07 -13.08
C PHE A 88 5.44 5.72 -12.37
N GLY A 89 5.10 4.43 -12.26
CA GLY A 89 3.92 3.95 -11.55
C GLY A 89 3.91 4.40 -10.07
N ASN A 90 5.02 4.21 -9.38
CA ASN A 90 5.16 4.65 -7.98
C ASN A 90 4.97 6.16 -7.80
N ARG A 91 5.52 6.98 -8.73
CA ARG A 91 5.31 8.44 -8.70
C ARG A 91 3.87 8.83 -8.91
N LEU A 92 3.17 8.18 -9.85
CA LEU A 92 1.77 8.44 -10.13
C LEU A 92 0.89 8.10 -8.92
N VAL A 93 1.06 6.90 -8.36
CA VAL A 93 0.34 6.45 -7.16
C VAL A 93 0.56 7.41 -6.00
N ARG A 94 1.83 7.69 -5.69
CA ARG A 94 2.21 8.61 -4.61
C ARG A 94 1.64 10.01 -4.82
N GLY A 95 1.79 10.57 -6.02
CA GLY A 95 1.29 11.89 -6.35
C GLY A 95 -0.22 12.01 -6.19
N SER A 96 -0.97 11.00 -6.65
CA SER A 96 -2.42 10.95 -6.52
C SER A 96 -2.86 10.91 -5.06
N ILE A 97 -2.26 10.03 -4.26
CA ILE A 97 -2.62 9.89 -2.84
C ILE A 97 -2.24 11.15 -2.05
N ASN A 98 -1.03 11.66 -2.22
CA ASN A 98 -0.59 12.86 -1.53
C ASN A 98 -1.44 14.08 -1.87
N HIS A 99 -1.83 14.24 -3.14
CA HIS A 99 -2.73 15.32 -3.55
C HIS A 99 -4.13 15.19 -2.94
N LEU A 100 -4.73 13.98 -3.02
CA LEU A 100 -6.11 13.75 -2.57
C LEU A 100 -6.28 13.80 -1.06
N PHE A 101 -5.29 13.31 -0.32
CA PHE A 101 -5.34 13.25 1.14
C PHE A 101 -4.53 14.36 1.81
N ARG A 102 -3.92 15.30 1.01
CA ARG A 102 -3.05 16.38 1.50
C ARG A 102 -1.95 15.86 2.42
N ALA A 103 -1.34 14.75 2.01
CA ALA A 103 -0.31 14.03 2.73
C ALA A 103 1.07 14.19 2.08
N HIS A 104 2.10 13.71 2.74
CA HIS A 104 3.48 13.74 2.26
C HIS A 104 4.13 12.36 2.42
N VAL A 105 3.43 11.30 2.02
CA VAL A 105 3.94 9.93 2.11
C VAL A 105 4.92 9.67 0.97
N THR A 106 6.06 9.06 1.30
CA THR A 106 7.17 8.79 0.38
C THR A 106 7.06 7.39 -0.22
N ASP A 107 6.94 6.34 0.61
CA ASP A 107 6.86 4.95 0.14
C ASP A 107 5.52 4.30 0.50
N ILE A 108 4.64 4.17 -0.50
CA ILE A 108 3.29 3.64 -0.34
C ILE A 108 3.25 2.11 -0.53
N MET A 109 4.23 1.56 -1.25
CA MET A 109 4.22 0.16 -1.70
C MET A 109 5.22 -0.74 -0.97
N THR A 110 5.74 -0.30 0.17
CA THR A 110 6.63 -1.12 1.00
C THR A 110 5.85 -2.16 1.78
N GLY A 111 6.41 -3.37 1.88
CA GLY A 111 5.88 -4.46 2.70
C GLY A 111 6.38 -4.47 4.15
N TYR A 112 7.29 -3.55 4.52
CA TYR A 112 7.84 -3.48 5.87
C TYR A 112 7.11 -2.43 6.68
N ARG A 113 6.25 -2.88 7.60
CA ARG A 113 5.37 -1.99 8.37
C ARG A 113 5.16 -2.49 9.79
N ALA A 114 5.04 -1.56 10.74
CA ALA A 114 4.55 -1.86 12.08
C ALA A 114 3.19 -1.19 12.30
N PHE A 115 2.31 -1.85 13.06
CA PHE A 115 0.94 -1.40 13.27
C PHE A 115 0.54 -1.47 14.74
N SER A 116 -0.28 -0.53 15.18
CA SER A 116 -0.95 -0.59 16.47
C SER A 116 -2.12 -1.59 16.43
N PHE A 117 -2.54 -2.04 17.61
CA PHE A 117 -3.78 -2.82 17.76
C PHE A 117 -4.98 -2.10 17.17
N THR A 118 -5.10 -0.80 17.40
CA THR A 118 -6.21 0.03 16.86
C THR A 118 -6.24 0.00 15.34
N PHE A 119 -5.08 0.18 14.68
CA PHE A 119 -4.99 0.06 13.22
C PHE A 119 -5.51 -1.29 12.75
N VAL A 120 -4.96 -2.38 13.30
CA VAL A 120 -5.27 -3.75 12.86
C VAL A 120 -6.74 -4.10 13.02
N LYS A 121 -7.36 -3.68 14.12
CA LYS A 121 -8.76 -4.01 14.41
C LYS A 121 -9.78 -3.09 13.71
N THR A 122 -9.35 -1.95 13.20
CA THR A 122 -10.22 -1.04 12.43
C THR A 122 -10.04 -1.15 10.90
N TYR A 123 -8.97 -1.79 10.44
CA TYR A 123 -8.67 -1.90 9.02
C TYR A 123 -9.42 -3.07 8.36
N PRO A 124 -10.36 -2.77 7.44
CA PRO A 124 -11.17 -3.79 6.80
C PRO A 124 -10.45 -4.36 5.56
N VAL A 125 -9.41 -5.12 5.67
CA VAL A 125 -8.61 -5.64 4.55
C VAL A 125 -9.49 -6.08 3.36
N LEU A 126 -9.68 -5.24 2.36
CA LEU A 126 -10.56 -5.49 1.21
C LEU A 126 -9.79 -6.07 0.02
N SER A 127 -8.57 -5.63 -0.16
CA SER A 127 -7.67 -6.08 -1.22
C SER A 127 -7.21 -7.52 -1.01
N ARG A 128 -6.93 -8.22 -2.11
CA ARG A 128 -6.48 -9.62 -2.07
C ARG A 128 -4.99 -9.78 -2.36
N GLY A 129 -4.41 -8.89 -3.15
CA GLY A 129 -3.05 -8.95 -3.65
C GLY A 129 -2.13 -7.90 -3.03
N PHE A 130 -1.16 -7.44 -3.81
CA PHE A 130 -0.15 -6.45 -3.41
C PHE A 130 -0.71 -5.03 -3.25
N GLU A 131 -1.89 -4.75 -3.79
CA GLU A 131 -2.58 -3.49 -3.61
C GLU A 131 -2.95 -3.19 -2.14
N VAL A 132 -2.84 -4.18 -1.26
CA VAL A 132 -3.12 -4.06 0.18
C VAL A 132 -2.25 -3.02 0.86
N GLU A 133 -1.00 -2.83 0.45
CA GLU A 133 -0.10 -1.82 1.02
C GLU A 133 -0.59 -0.40 0.72
N THR A 134 -1.06 -0.18 -0.50
CA THR A 134 -1.70 1.08 -0.91
C THR A 134 -2.98 1.32 -0.11
N GLU A 135 -3.79 0.29 0.06
CA GLU A 135 -5.03 0.34 0.84
C GLU A 135 -4.77 0.71 2.30
N MET A 136 -3.77 0.10 2.95
CA MET A 136 -3.35 0.44 4.33
C MET A 136 -2.98 1.91 4.48
N THR A 137 -2.21 2.44 3.52
CA THR A 137 -1.80 3.84 3.54
C THR A 137 -2.99 4.78 3.41
N ILE A 138 -3.90 4.51 2.46
CA ILE A 138 -5.12 5.32 2.27
C ILE A 138 -6.03 5.22 3.51
N HIS A 139 -6.18 4.04 4.09
CA HIS A 139 -6.94 3.84 5.32
C HIS A 139 -6.39 4.71 6.48
N SER A 140 -5.07 4.71 6.68
CA SER A 140 -4.44 5.55 7.70
C SER A 140 -4.72 7.03 7.48
N LEU A 141 -4.52 7.51 6.25
CA LEU A 141 -4.72 8.92 5.91
C LEU A 141 -6.18 9.36 6.02
N ASN A 142 -7.11 8.51 5.58
CA ASN A 142 -8.54 8.83 5.64
C ASN A 142 -9.08 8.88 7.08
N ASN A 143 -8.56 8.03 7.95
CA ASN A 143 -9.00 7.96 9.35
C ASN A 143 -8.14 8.82 10.29
N ASN A 144 -7.24 9.66 9.74
CA ASN A 144 -6.33 10.51 10.50
C ASN A 144 -5.50 9.72 11.53
N LEU A 145 -5.13 8.48 11.21
CA LEU A 145 -4.22 7.69 12.03
C LEU A 145 -2.81 8.23 11.88
N ARG A 146 -2.03 8.16 12.97
CA ARG A 146 -0.65 8.66 12.98
C ARG A 146 0.24 7.75 12.16
N LEU A 147 0.62 8.22 10.97
CA LEU A 147 1.54 7.55 10.06
C LEU A 147 2.93 8.15 10.24
N PHE A 148 3.92 7.30 10.48
CA PHE A 148 5.32 7.67 10.56
C PHE A 148 6.12 6.91 9.50
N GLU A 149 6.96 7.60 8.74
CA GLU A 149 7.89 6.99 7.78
C GLU A 149 9.30 6.98 8.35
N MET A 150 9.94 5.82 8.28
CA MET A 150 11.31 5.64 8.74
C MET A 150 12.18 5.18 7.58
N PRO A 151 13.23 5.94 7.21
CA PRO A 151 14.15 5.51 6.17
C PRO A 151 14.81 4.19 6.53
N ILE A 152 14.76 3.22 5.62
CA ILE A 152 15.39 1.92 5.78
C ILE A 152 16.34 1.64 4.64
N GLN A 153 17.37 0.84 4.90
CA GLN A 153 18.17 0.26 3.83
C GLN A 153 17.39 -0.87 3.18
N TYR A 154 17.40 -0.93 1.85
CA TYR A 154 16.76 -2.00 1.10
C TYR A 154 17.86 -2.82 0.41
N ARG A 155 17.83 -4.13 0.57
CA ARG A 155 18.80 -5.05 -0.02
C ARG A 155 18.25 -5.63 -1.30
N ASP A 156 19.14 -5.88 -2.27
CA ASP A 156 18.76 -6.67 -3.43
C ASP A 156 18.43 -8.11 -3.03
N ARG A 157 17.51 -8.69 -3.77
CA ARG A 157 17.13 -10.09 -3.54
C ARG A 157 18.34 -11.01 -3.75
N PRO A 158 18.45 -12.09 -2.96
CA PRO A 158 19.46 -13.11 -3.19
C PRO A 158 19.41 -13.63 -4.64
N GLU A 159 20.57 -13.96 -5.19
CA GLU A 159 20.69 -14.55 -6.53
C GLU A 159 19.80 -15.80 -6.66
N GLY A 160 19.06 -15.90 -7.76
CA GLY A 160 18.12 -17.00 -8.01
C GLY A 160 16.69 -16.76 -7.49
N SER A 161 16.42 -15.69 -6.75
CA SER A 161 15.07 -15.32 -6.33
C SER A 161 14.36 -14.53 -7.43
N VAL A 162 13.17 -15.02 -7.86
CA VAL A 162 12.36 -14.36 -8.89
C VAL A 162 11.21 -13.60 -8.23
N SER A 163 11.04 -12.33 -8.63
CA SER A 163 9.87 -11.54 -8.19
C SER A 163 8.59 -12.15 -8.75
N LYS A 164 7.62 -12.42 -7.87
CA LYS A 164 6.27 -12.85 -8.26
C LYS A 164 5.37 -11.68 -8.65
N LEU A 165 5.87 -10.45 -8.62
CA LEU A 165 5.13 -9.23 -8.96
C LEU A 165 5.00 -9.11 -10.49
N ASP A 166 3.77 -9.10 -10.98
CA ASP A 166 3.46 -8.71 -12.37
C ASP A 166 3.31 -7.19 -12.45
N THR A 167 4.33 -6.52 -13.00
CA THR A 167 4.39 -5.05 -13.04
C THR A 167 3.17 -4.41 -13.70
N VAL A 168 2.61 -5.01 -14.75
CA VAL A 168 1.45 -4.46 -15.47
C VAL A 168 0.14 -4.86 -14.79
N GLY A 169 -0.06 -6.14 -14.54
CA GLY A 169 -1.30 -6.65 -13.93
C GLY A 169 -1.50 -6.12 -12.50
N ASP A 170 -0.45 -6.10 -11.69
CA ASP A 170 -0.55 -5.58 -10.33
C ASP A 170 -0.62 -4.05 -10.32
N GLY A 171 0.02 -3.36 -11.27
CA GLY A 171 -0.14 -1.92 -11.46
C GLY A 171 -1.59 -1.52 -11.76
N ILE A 172 -2.29 -2.26 -12.63
CA ILE A 172 -3.72 -2.03 -12.91
C ILE A 172 -4.57 -2.26 -11.66
N LYS A 173 -4.29 -3.30 -10.87
CA LYS A 173 -5.01 -3.56 -9.61
C LYS A 173 -4.81 -2.42 -8.60
N VAL A 174 -3.59 -1.91 -8.47
CA VAL A 174 -3.29 -0.75 -7.61
C VAL A 174 -4.07 0.47 -8.07
N MET A 175 -4.07 0.80 -9.35
CA MET A 175 -4.83 1.92 -9.90
C MET A 175 -6.34 1.75 -9.70
N SER A 176 -6.87 0.55 -9.94
CA SER A 176 -8.28 0.23 -9.66
C SER A 176 -8.63 0.40 -8.18
N THR A 177 -7.74 -0.02 -7.29
CA THR A 177 -7.93 0.14 -5.84
C THR A 177 -7.94 1.61 -5.45
N ILE A 178 -7.01 2.42 -5.95
CA ILE A 178 -6.98 3.88 -5.73
C ILE A 178 -8.29 4.50 -6.20
N PHE A 179 -8.73 4.19 -7.41
CA PHE A 179 -9.97 4.73 -7.97
C PHE A 179 -11.19 4.35 -7.13
N ARG A 180 -11.30 3.10 -6.70
CA ARG A 180 -12.34 2.64 -5.78
C ARG A 180 -12.31 3.41 -4.47
N MET A 181 -11.15 3.55 -3.85
CA MET A 181 -11.01 4.21 -2.56
C MET A 181 -11.26 5.72 -2.63
N ILE A 182 -10.86 6.39 -3.74
CA ILE A 182 -11.23 7.79 -3.97
C ILE A 182 -12.74 7.95 -4.06
N ARG A 183 -13.41 7.08 -4.80
CA ARG A 183 -14.88 7.10 -4.91
C ARG A 183 -15.56 6.89 -3.56
N GLU A 184 -15.03 6.01 -2.72
CA GLU A 184 -15.61 5.67 -1.43
C GLU A 184 -15.28 6.70 -0.33
N TYR A 185 -14.04 7.16 -0.27
CA TYR A 185 -13.58 8.05 0.80
C TYR A 185 -13.65 9.55 0.47
N LYS A 186 -13.66 9.90 -0.81
CA LYS A 186 -13.74 11.27 -1.30
C LYS A 186 -14.82 11.41 -2.37
N PRO A 187 -16.09 11.06 -2.07
CA PRO A 187 -17.16 11.02 -3.07
C PRO A 187 -17.42 12.38 -3.71
N LEU A 188 -17.37 13.46 -2.93
CA LEU A 188 -17.66 14.80 -3.44
C LEU A 188 -16.68 15.26 -4.53
N PRO A 189 -15.35 15.24 -4.37
CA PRO A 189 -14.44 15.61 -5.47
C PRO A 189 -14.53 14.62 -6.62
N PHE A 190 -14.79 13.33 -6.38
CA PHE A 190 -14.91 12.31 -7.42
C PHE A 190 -16.13 12.55 -8.31
N PHE A 191 -17.33 12.57 -7.73
CA PHE A 191 -18.56 12.75 -8.50
C PHE A 191 -18.76 14.20 -8.95
N GLY A 192 -18.28 15.17 -8.18
CA GLY A 192 -18.29 16.58 -8.56
C GLY A 192 -17.42 16.87 -9.79
N GLY A 193 -16.23 16.28 -9.83
CA GLY A 193 -15.36 16.37 -11.03
C GLY A 193 -15.99 15.72 -12.26
N LEU A 194 -16.56 14.51 -12.09
CA LEU A 194 -17.28 13.82 -13.17
C LEU A 194 -18.49 14.63 -13.66
N GLY A 195 -19.30 15.16 -12.74
CA GLY A 195 -20.44 16.01 -13.06
C GLY A 195 -20.05 17.29 -13.79
N LEU A 196 -18.94 17.92 -13.39
CA LEU A 196 -18.38 19.08 -14.08
C LEU A 196 -18.00 18.76 -15.54
N ILE A 197 -17.31 17.64 -15.77
CA ILE A 197 -16.93 17.20 -17.12
C ILE A 197 -18.17 16.97 -17.98
N ILE A 198 -19.14 16.22 -17.47
CA ILE A 198 -20.41 15.94 -18.18
C ILE A 198 -21.15 17.27 -18.47
N GLY A 199 -21.18 18.19 -17.53
CA GLY A 199 -21.79 19.51 -17.70
C GLY A 199 -21.13 20.33 -18.81
N ILE A 200 -19.79 20.38 -18.84
CA ILE A 200 -19.03 21.06 -19.90
C ILE A 200 -19.32 20.44 -21.27
N VAL A 201 -19.28 19.11 -21.36
CA VAL A 201 -19.60 18.40 -22.62
C VAL A 201 -21.04 18.71 -23.05
N GLY A 202 -22.00 18.70 -22.12
CA GLY A 202 -23.40 19.05 -22.41
C GLY A 202 -23.54 20.49 -22.93
N ILE A 203 -22.88 21.46 -22.30
CA ILE A 203 -22.88 22.86 -22.75
C ILE A 203 -22.31 23.00 -24.15
N VAL A 204 -21.18 22.34 -24.44
CA VAL A 204 -20.55 22.37 -25.75
C VAL A 204 -21.48 21.80 -26.82
N LEU A 205 -22.08 20.62 -26.58
CA LEU A 205 -23.02 19.98 -27.50
C LEU A 205 -24.28 20.81 -27.72
N CYS A 206 -24.87 21.39 -26.67
CA CYS A 206 -26.02 22.29 -26.79
C CYS A 206 -25.66 23.56 -27.59
N GLY A 207 -24.46 24.14 -27.35
CA GLY A 207 -23.97 25.29 -28.06
C GLY A 207 -23.77 25.03 -29.55
N THR A 208 -23.23 23.88 -29.95
CA THR A 208 -23.08 23.50 -31.35
C THR A 208 -24.45 23.39 -32.08
N VAL A 209 -25.41 22.70 -31.41
CA VAL A 209 -26.77 22.54 -31.95
C VAL A 209 -27.47 23.89 -32.10
N THR A 210 -27.44 24.74 -31.08
CA THR A 210 -28.06 26.07 -31.15
C THR A 210 -27.45 26.96 -32.23
N PHE A 211 -26.14 26.83 -32.48
CA PHE A 211 -25.46 27.59 -33.53
C PHE A 211 -25.81 27.09 -34.96
N GLU A 212 -26.07 25.81 -35.14
CA GLU A 212 -26.54 25.24 -36.43
C GLU A 212 -27.98 25.62 -36.79
N PHE A 213 -28.82 25.90 -35.79
CA PHE A 213 -30.24 26.21 -35.98
C PHE A 213 -30.58 27.72 -35.85
N ALA A 214 -29.59 28.58 -35.63
CA ALA A 214 -29.73 30.04 -35.59
C ALA A 214 -29.27 30.69 -36.88
#